data_6d642f6a657d869bcf7536db10f12b45
#
_entry.id   6d642f6a657d869bcf7536db10f12b45
#
_cell.length_a   1.000
_cell.length_b   1.000
_cell.length_c   1.000
_cell.angle_alpha   90.00
_cell.angle_beta   90.00
_cell.angle_gamma   90.00
#
_symmetry.space_group_name_H-M   'P 1'
#
loop_
_entity.id
_entity.type
_entity.pdbx_description
1 polymer ?
#
loop_
_entity_poly.entity_id
_entity_poly.type
_entity_poly.pdbx_seq_one_letter_code
_entity_poly.pdbx_strand_id
1 'polypeptide(L)'
;MRTALIAIVVTAFAAQAQAPRAANTPHERLAREIYAELVGINTVRGVGSTTVAARAMARRFTDAGFAAADVRVLIPPKDSTKGNLVVRYRARNASKDKPILLLAHLDVVAALRSDWPRDPFTLFEENGFFYGRGSADDKAMAAIFVANLLRYKAEGWQPDRDLILALTADEEGGDTNGVEWLIANHRDLIDASYVINEGGGGVLGREGANVRPVFLSIQAAEKVPENFTLTVRNAGGHSSVPLPDNAIYTLANGLSRLGRFTFPVALNPVSRGFFEQRAKVERPEFAAAMRAIVANPLDSAAAAKLSTEPPYASMLRTTWVATMLAGGHAENALPQTATANVNCRIAPTSSAAETQAILTRILADTSIVITFADSIRERFPTSADPVIPELLSAVTDLTKQMFGNIPVIPVMSTGATDGRFLRAVGIPTYGVSGIFSVPGETNSHGRDEKLRTKSFYDGLAFLDALVRRVAGR
;
A
#
# COMPACT_ATOMS: atom_id res chain seq x y z
N MET A 1 62.88 26.23 -28.69
CA MET A 1 61.47 25.86 -28.52
C MET A 1 61.43 24.63 -27.59
N ARG A 2 61.00 24.79 -26.37
CA ARG A 2 60.85 23.71 -25.38
C ARG A 2 59.36 23.36 -25.29
N THR A 3 58.98 22.19 -25.76
CA THR A 3 57.62 21.68 -25.71
C THR A 3 57.38 21.04 -24.31
N ALA A 4 56.51 21.64 -23.53
CA ALA A 4 56.08 21.10 -22.24
C ALA A 4 54.96 20.07 -22.50
N LEU A 5 55.19 18.80 -22.13
CA LEU A 5 54.15 17.77 -22.06
C LEU A 5 53.37 17.97 -20.72
N ILE A 6 52.09 18.27 -20.84
CA ILE A 6 51.18 18.27 -19.69
C ILE A 6 50.62 16.85 -19.56
N ALA A 7 51.01 16.12 -18.53
CA ALA A 7 50.42 14.82 -18.18
C ALA A 7 49.11 15.06 -17.45
N ILE A 8 47.97 14.68 -18.08
CA ILE A 8 46.67 14.67 -17.43
C ILE A 8 46.59 13.38 -16.60
N VAL A 9 46.65 13.51 -15.28
CA VAL A 9 46.37 12.42 -14.33
C VAL A 9 44.86 12.28 -14.22
N VAL A 10 44.32 11.28 -14.89
CA VAL A 10 42.91 10.87 -14.72
C VAL A 10 42.83 10.02 -13.45
N THR A 11 42.43 10.60 -12.32
CA THR A 11 42.06 9.85 -11.11
C THR A 11 40.75 9.15 -11.35
N ALA A 12 40.79 7.87 -11.63
CA ALA A 12 39.61 7.00 -11.64
C ALA A 12 39.08 6.89 -10.19
N PHE A 13 38.01 7.60 -9.89
CA PHE A 13 37.22 7.31 -8.69
C PHE A 13 36.54 5.94 -8.92
N ALA A 14 37.09 4.90 -8.30
CA ALA A 14 36.40 3.62 -8.19
C ALA A 14 35.13 3.85 -7.36
N ALA A 15 33.96 3.70 -8.00
CA ALA A 15 32.66 3.66 -7.33
C ALA A 15 32.69 2.45 -6.38
N GLN A 16 32.90 2.70 -5.09
CA GLN A 16 32.72 1.69 -4.07
C GLN A 16 31.22 1.33 -4.03
N ALA A 17 30.86 0.19 -4.62
CA ALA A 17 29.60 -0.45 -4.31
C ALA A 17 29.50 -0.56 -2.78
N GLN A 18 28.49 0.06 -2.17
CA GLN A 18 28.31 -0.01 -0.74
C GLN A 18 28.21 -1.48 -0.34
N ALA A 19 29.13 -1.95 0.48
CA ALA A 19 29.11 -3.30 1.03
C ALA A 19 27.76 -3.56 1.73
N PRO A 20 27.22 -4.78 1.69
CA PRO A 20 25.99 -5.13 2.40
C PRO A 20 26.10 -4.70 3.86
N ARG A 21 25.08 -3.96 4.34
CA ARG A 21 25.06 -3.54 5.75
C ARG A 21 24.59 -4.72 6.60
N ALA A 22 25.51 -5.42 7.25
CA ALA A 22 25.19 -6.43 8.23
C ALA A 22 24.48 -5.83 9.47
N ALA A 23 23.67 -6.63 10.17
CA ALA A 23 23.10 -6.26 11.47
C ALA A 23 24.21 -6.05 12.50
N ASN A 24 24.43 -4.82 12.94
CA ASN A 24 25.56 -4.44 13.78
C ASN A 24 25.19 -4.37 15.28
N THR A 25 23.95 -4.00 15.59
CA THR A 25 23.47 -3.85 16.97
C THR A 25 22.66 -5.06 17.44
N PRO A 26 22.53 -5.30 18.75
CA PRO A 26 21.62 -6.33 19.27
C PRO A 26 20.18 -6.14 18.79
N HIS A 27 19.73 -4.88 18.66
CA HIS A 27 18.40 -4.56 18.19
C HIS A 27 18.19 -4.90 16.70
N GLU A 28 19.17 -4.59 15.84
CA GLU A 28 19.14 -4.96 14.42
C GLU A 28 19.14 -6.50 14.25
N ARG A 29 19.90 -7.22 15.07
CA ARG A 29 19.89 -8.69 15.06
C ARG A 29 18.55 -9.26 15.46
N LEU A 30 17.93 -8.75 16.54
CA LEU A 30 16.59 -9.15 16.96
C LEU A 30 15.56 -8.87 15.86
N ALA A 31 15.59 -7.69 15.24
CA ALA A 31 14.67 -7.36 14.15
C ALA A 31 14.83 -8.32 12.95
N ARG A 32 16.08 -8.65 12.58
CA ARG A 32 16.37 -9.61 11.52
C ARG A 32 15.89 -11.04 11.84
N GLU A 33 16.04 -11.47 13.09
CA GLU A 33 15.54 -12.78 13.56
C GLU A 33 14.01 -12.85 13.49
N ILE A 34 13.30 -11.83 13.96
CA ILE A 34 11.84 -11.74 13.88
C ILE A 34 11.40 -11.73 12.41
N TYR A 35 12.09 -10.96 11.58
CA TYR A 35 11.79 -10.88 10.15
C TYR A 35 11.98 -12.23 9.44
N ALA A 36 13.07 -12.94 9.75
CA ALA A 36 13.31 -14.28 9.22
C ALA A 36 12.24 -15.29 9.68
N GLU A 37 11.81 -15.22 10.94
CA GLU A 37 10.74 -16.06 11.46
C GLU A 37 9.41 -15.77 10.76
N LEU A 38 9.03 -14.50 10.60
CA LEU A 38 7.79 -14.12 9.92
C LEU A 38 7.79 -14.55 8.43
N VAL A 39 8.88 -14.33 7.69
CA VAL A 39 9.00 -14.79 6.31
C VAL A 39 8.95 -16.31 6.23
N GLY A 40 9.57 -17.01 7.19
CA GLY A 40 9.58 -18.47 7.28
C GLY A 40 8.21 -19.11 7.54
N ILE A 41 7.26 -18.35 8.06
CA ILE A 41 5.89 -18.84 8.27
C ILE A 41 5.07 -18.55 7.02
N ASN A 42 4.63 -19.61 6.33
CA ASN A 42 3.73 -19.47 5.18
C ASN A 42 2.35 -18.96 5.65
N THR A 43 1.95 -17.80 5.15
CA THR A 43 0.68 -17.14 5.47
C THR A 43 -0.18 -16.88 4.22
N VAL A 44 0.09 -17.59 3.13
CA VAL A 44 -0.71 -17.57 1.90
C VAL A 44 -2.12 -18.09 2.18
N ARG A 45 -3.13 -17.36 1.71
CA ARG A 45 -4.54 -17.75 1.83
C ARG A 45 -4.79 -19.18 1.30
N GLY A 46 -5.51 -19.98 2.09
CA GLY A 46 -5.90 -21.36 1.73
C GLY A 46 -4.76 -22.38 1.77
N VAL A 47 -3.53 -21.96 2.06
CA VAL A 47 -2.36 -22.85 2.17
C VAL A 47 -1.67 -22.70 3.52
N GLY A 48 -1.48 -21.47 3.96
CA GLY A 48 -0.79 -21.11 5.19
C GLY A 48 -1.74 -20.62 6.28
N SER A 49 -1.17 -20.00 7.33
CA SER A 49 -1.96 -19.52 8.48
C SER A 49 -1.34 -18.31 9.15
N THR A 50 -2.06 -17.20 9.14
CA THR A 50 -1.71 -16.02 9.95
C THR A 50 -1.83 -16.29 11.46
N THR A 51 -2.68 -17.25 11.87
CA THR A 51 -2.77 -17.69 13.27
C THR A 51 -1.43 -18.23 13.79
N VAL A 52 -0.68 -18.95 12.95
CA VAL A 52 0.66 -19.46 13.31
C VAL A 52 1.62 -18.29 13.54
N ALA A 53 1.63 -17.32 12.64
CA ALA A 53 2.47 -16.12 12.75
C ALA A 53 2.06 -15.26 13.96
N ALA A 54 0.78 -15.02 14.16
CA ALA A 54 0.24 -14.28 15.30
C ALA A 54 0.64 -14.94 16.65
N ARG A 55 0.56 -16.26 16.76
CA ARG A 55 0.99 -17.00 17.96
C ARG A 55 2.50 -16.96 18.15
N ALA A 56 3.28 -17.02 17.07
CA ALA A 56 4.75 -16.91 17.17
C ALA A 56 5.15 -15.54 17.73
N MET A 57 4.55 -14.46 17.23
CA MET A 57 4.82 -13.10 17.74
C MET A 57 4.26 -12.91 19.15
N ALA A 58 3.10 -13.46 19.48
CA ALA A 58 2.55 -13.42 20.84
C ALA A 58 3.49 -14.06 21.86
N ARG A 59 4.12 -15.19 21.53
CA ARG A 59 5.14 -15.82 22.42
C ARG A 59 6.31 -14.88 22.69
N ARG A 60 6.83 -14.20 21.66
CA ARG A 60 7.93 -13.23 21.85
C ARG A 60 7.57 -12.12 22.84
N PHE A 61 6.32 -11.63 22.81
CA PHE A 61 5.86 -10.62 23.77
C PHE A 61 5.68 -11.19 25.18
N THR A 62 5.11 -12.39 25.31
CA THR A 62 4.96 -13.03 26.64
C THR A 62 6.30 -13.38 27.26
N ASP A 63 7.26 -13.89 26.46
CA ASP A 63 8.61 -14.20 26.91
C ASP A 63 9.40 -12.94 27.33
N ALA A 64 9.09 -11.79 26.72
CA ALA A 64 9.64 -10.49 27.12
C ALA A 64 8.94 -9.86 28.34
N GLY A 65 7.98 -10.56 28.96
CA GLY A 65 7.31 -10.12 30.17
C GLY A 65 6.18 -9.10 29.95
N PHE A 66 5.55 -9.10 28.79
CA PHE A 66 4.25 -8.40 28.61
C PHE A 66 3.16 -9.15 29.40
N ALA A 67 2.23 -8.40 30.00
CA ALA A 67 1.14 -9.03 30.73
C ALA A 67 0.23 -9.84 29.79
N ALA A 68 -0.20 -11.03 30.20
CA ALA A 68 -1.06 -11.89 29.36
C ALA A 68 -2.37 -11.19 28.93
N ALA A 69 -2.89 -10.29 29.76
CA ALA A 69 -4.07 -9.50 29.42
C ALA A 69 -3.83 -8.51 28.26
N ASP A 70 -2.58 -8.13 28.03
CA ASP A 70 -2.18 -7.16 27.00
C ASP A 70 -1.69 -7.83 25.69
N VAL A 71 -1.67 -9.17 25.62
CA VAL A 71 -1.26 -9.94 24.44
C VAL A 71 -2.40 -10.86 24.03
N ARG A 72 -3.10 -10.53 22.98
CA ARG A 72 -4.33 -11.21 22.56
C ARG A 72 -4.22 -11.75 21.14
N VAL A 73 -4.26 -13.07 21.00
CA VAL A 73 -4.47 -13.73 19.69
C VAL A 73 -5.96 -13.93 19.49
N LEU A 74 -6.52 -13.27 18.49
CA LEU A 74 -7.95 -13.20 18.21
C LEU A 74 -8.22 -13.91 16.89
N ILE A 75 -9.03 -14.97 16.93
CA ILE A 75 -9.26 -15.86 15.80
C ILE A 75 -10.72 -15.78 15.39
N PRO A 76 -11.04 -15.39 14.13
CA PRO A 76 -12.40 -15.39 13.64
C PRO A 76 -13.00 -16.81 13.70
N PRO A 77 -14.25 -16.98 14.20
CA PRO A 77 -14.85 -18.31 14.36
C PRO A 77 -15.02 -19.08 13.05
N LYS A 78 -15.14 -18.38 11.93
CA LYS A 78 -15.36 -18.95 10.61
C LYS A 78 -14.10 -19.59 10.00
N ASP A 79 -12.91 -19.11 10.37
CA ASP A 79 -11.64 -19.61 9.83
C ASP A 79 -10.53 -19.54 10.89
N SER A 80 -10.16 -20.69 11.39
CA SER A 80 -9.11 -20.82 12.41
C SER A 80 -7.69 -20.48 11.91
N THR A 81 -7.51 -20.33 10.62
CA THR A 81 -6.21 -19.96 10.01
C THR A 81 -6.01 -18.44 9.94
N LYS A 82 -7.04 -17.62 10.22
CA LYS A 82 -7.08 -16.16 10.08
C LYS A 82 -6.91 -15.41 11.40
N GLY A 83 -6.04 -15.88 12.27
CA GLY A 83 -5.76 -15.23 13.55
C GLY A 83 -5.04 -13.91 13.38
N ASN A 84 -5.43 -12.96 14.24
CA ASN A 84 -4.86 -11.64 14.40
C ASN A 84 -4.17 -11.54 15.77
N LEU A 85 -3.13 -10.75 15.89
CA LEU A 85 -2.50 -10.43 17.17
C LEU A 85 -2.75 -8.97 17.51
N VAL A 86 -3.23 -8.72 18.72
CA VAL A 86 -3.32 -7.38 19.32
C VAL A 86 -2.47 -7.35 20.59
N VAL A 87 -1.53 -6.40 20.65
CA VAL A 87 -0.66 -6.18 21.82
C VAL A 87 -0.85 -4.74 22.29
N ARG A 88 -1.03 -4.55 23.60
CA ARG A 88 -1.09 -3.23 24.22
C ARG A 88 0.18 -2.97 25.03
N TYR A 89 0.92 -1.94 24.69
CA TYR A 89 2.03 -1.43 25.47
C TYR A 89 1.57 -0.20 26.24
N ARG A 90 1.44 -0.38 27.55
CA ARG A 90 0.78 0.61 28.42
C ARG A 90 1.68 1.81 28.67
N ALA A 91 1.05 2.98 28.71
CA ALA A 91 1.65 4.22 29.16
C ALA A 91 2.16 4.12 30.61
N ARG A 92 3.14 4.96 30.94
CA ARG A 92 3.72 5.09 32.27
C ARG A 92 2.67 5.46 33.33
N ASN A 93 1.69 6.29 32.96
CA ASN A 93 0.58 6.71 33.77
C ASN A 93 -0.73 6.57 32.97
N ALA A 94 -1.87 6.53 33.67
CA ALA A 94 -3.16 6.57 32.99
C ALA A 94 -3.27 7.84 32.12
N SER A 95 -3.30 7.65 30.80
CA SER A 95 -3.41 8.74 29.85
C SER A 95 -4.88 9.01 29.51
N LYS A 96 -5.22 10.30 29.32
CA LYS A 96 -6.50 10.70 28.74
C LYS A 96 -6.48 10.68 27.21
N ASP A 97 -5.30 10.65 26.63
CA ASP A 97 -5.11 10.59 25.19
C ASP A 97 -5.38 9.18 24.68
N LYS A 98 -6.12 9.05 23.58
CA LYS A 98 -6.31 7.76 22.92
C LYS A 98 -4.97 7.18 22.48
N PRO A 99 -4.85 5.84 22.44
CA PRO A 99 -3.66 5.14 21.94
C PRO A 99 -3.25 5.55 20.52
N ILE A 100 -2.02 5.25 20.15
CA ILE A 100 -1.59 5.17 18.75
C ILE A 100 -1.58 3.70 18.36
N LEU A 101 -2.20 3.37 17.22
CA LEU A 101 -2.21 2.02 16.67
C LEU A 101 -1.09 1.86 15.63
N LEU A 102 -0.25 0.85 15.82
CA LEU A 102 0.74 0.36 14.85
C LEU A 102 0.11 -0.85 14.15
N LEU A 103 -0.08 -0.75 12.84
CA LEU A 103 -0.79 -1.75 12.05
C LEU A 103 0.11 -2.31 10.96
N ALA A 104 0.12 -3.64 10.81
CA ALA A 104 0.78 -4.34 9.72
C ALA A 104 0.03 -5.65 9.43
N HIS A 105 0.01 -6.10 8.17
CA HIS A 105 -0.61 -7.37 7.86
C HIS A 105 0.40 -8.54 7.84
N LEU A 106 -0.09 -9.74 8.11
CA LEU A 106 0.71 -10.97 8.19
C LEU A 106 0.57 -11.85 6.95
N ASP A 107 -0.57 -11.77 6.29
CA ASP A 107 -0.84 -12.56 5.09
C ASP A 107 0.00 -12.08 3.91
N VAL A 108 0.12 -12.94 2.92
CA VAL A 108 0.88 -12.65 1.69
C VAL A 108 0.18 -13.29 0.50
N VAL A 109 0.34 -12.70 -0.68
CA VAL A 109 -0.11 -13.30 -1.94
C VAL A 109 0.63 -14.60 -2.24
N ALA A 110 0.05 -15.44 -3.09
CA ALA A 110 0.61 -16.73 -3.46
C ALA A 110 2.03 -16.63 -4.01
N ALA A 111 2.87 -17.61 -3.66
CA ALA A 111 4.21 -17.79 -4.18
C ALA A 111 4.43 -19.28 -4.49
N LEU A 112 4.33 -19.64 -5.77
CA LEU A 112 4.57 -21.01 -6.19
C LEU A 112 6.08 -21.29 -6.21
N ARG A 113 6.51 -22.35 -5.53
CA ARG A 113 7.94 -22.72 -5.44
C ARG A 113 8.58 -22.90 -6.82
N SER A 114 7.82 -23.40 -7.81
CA SER A 114 8.26 -23.56 -9.20
C SER A 114 8.64 -22.26 -9.89
N ASP A 115 8.07 -21.13 -9.47
CA ASP A 115 8.27 -19.84 -10.10
C ASP A 115 9.45 -19.07 -9.50
N TRP A 116 9.95 -19.53 -8.35
CA TRP A 116 11.01 -18.85 -7.61
C TRP A 116 12.34 -19.60 -7.74
N PRO A 117 13.47 -18.90 -7.95
CA PRO A 117 14.79 -19.51 -7.99
C PRO A 117 15.22 -20.06 -6.62
N ARG A 118 14.64 -19.54 -5.54
CA ARG A 118 14.86 -19.95 -4.14
C ARG A 118 13.53 -20.17 -3.43
N ASP A 119 13.54 -20.77 -2.23
CA ASP A 119 12.34 -20.95 -1.43
C ASP A 119 11.76 -19.57 -1.03
N PRO A 120 10.52 -19.23 -1.44
CA PRO A 120 9.90 -17.94 -1.12
C PRO A 120 9.63 -17.75 0.39
N PHE A 121 9.59 -18.82 1.17
CA PHE A 121 9.39 -18.79 2.62
C PHE A 121 10.68 -19.01 3.42
N THR A 122 11.81 -18.60 2.86
CA THR A 122 13.10 -18.51 3.55
C THR A 122 13.69 -17.13 3.28
N LEU A 123 14.01 -16.36 4.33
CA LEU A 123 14.61 -15.05 4.18
C LEU A 123 16.08 -15.20 3.75
N PHE A 124 16.39 -14.87 2.51
CA PHE A 124 17.74 -14.81 1.99
C PHE A 124 18.28 -13.40 2.02
N GLU A 125 19.57 -13.28 2.35
CA GLU A 125 20.28 -12.01 2.25
C GLU A 125 21.39 -12.14 1.21
N GLU A 126 21.27 -11.37 0.13
CA GLU A 126 22.22 -11.41 -0.97
C GLU A 126 22.30 -10.05 -1.67
N ASN A 127 23.53 -9.64 -2.04
CA ASN A 127 23.76 -8.41 -2.82
C ASN A 127 23.10 -7.14 -2.23
N GLY A 128 22.99 -7.04 -0.91
CA GLY A 128 22.41 -5.90 -0.21
C GLY A 128 20.87 -5.90 -0.19
N PHE A 129 20.25 -7.04 -0.45
CA PHE A 129 18.80 -7.22 -0.38
C PHE A 129 18.44 -8.43 0.49
N PHE A 130 17.32 -8.33 1.17
CA PHE A 130 16.55 -9.45 1.69
C PHE A 130 15.56 -9.91 0.63
N TYR A 131 15.50 -11.22 0.38
CA TYR A 131 14.58 -11.87 -0.56
C TYR A 131 13.64 -12.79 0.19
N GLY A 132 12.39 -12.82 -0.20
CA GLY A 132 11.36 -13.71 0.33
C GLY A 132 9.95 -13.16 0.08
N ARG A 133 8.94 -13.98 0.09
CA ARG A 133 7.55 -13.53 -0.02
C ARG A 133 7.16 -12.81 1.28
N GLY A 134 6.60 -11.59 1.12
CA GLY A 134 6.32 -10.69 2.25
C GLY A 134 7.54 -9.90 2.72
N SER A 135 8.68 -9.99 2.00
CA SER A 135 9.87 -9.22 2.38
C SER A 135 9.72 -7.71 2.20
N ALA A 136 8.82 -7.27 1.35
CA ALA A 136 8.49 -5.85 1.21
C ALA A 136 7.04 -5.56 1.63
N ASP A 137 6.16 -6.57 1.56
CA ASP A 137 4.72 -6.46 1.69
C ASP A 137 4.14 -7.61 2.54
N ASP A 138 3.93 -7.48 3.87
CA ASP A 138 4.29 -6.36 4.77
C ASP A 138 5.04 -6.86 6.02
N LYS A 139 5.64 -8.08 5.94
CA LYS A 139 6.32 -8.72 7.09
C LYS A 139 7.54 -7.94 7.57
N ALA A 140 8.15 -7.09 6.73
CA ALA A 140 9.23 -6.20 7.16
C ALA A 140 8.74 -5.20 8.20
N MET A 141 7.60 -4.53 7.94
CA MET A 141 7.03 -3.56 8.87
C MET A 141 6.50 -4.22 10.14
N ALA A 142 5.86 -5.40 9.99
CA ALA A 142 5.46 -6.22 11.13
C ALA A 142 6.66 -6.56 12.03
N ALA A 143 7.78 -7.00 11.45
CA ALA A 143 9.00 -7.32 12.20
C ALA A 143 9.60 -6.09 12.91
N ILE A 144 9.59 -4.93 12.24
CA ILE A 144 10.06 -3.66 12.81
C ILE A 144 9.22 -3.25 14.01
N PHE A 145 7.90 -3.30 13.92
CA PHE A 145 7.03 -2.96 15.04
C PHE A 145 7.21 -3.89 16.23
N VAL A 146 7.28 -5.20 15.99
CA VAL A 146 7.53 -6.20 17.05
C VAL A 146 8.87 -5.92 17.72
N ALA A 147 9.95 -5.76 16.94
CA ALA A 147 11.28 -5.51 17.47
C ALA A 147 11.39 -4.23 18.30
N ASN A 148 10.75 -3.15 17.84
CA ASN A 148 10.74 -1.87 18.55
C ASN A 148 9.99 -1.98 19.89
N LEU A 149 8.80 -2.61 19.93
CA LEU A 149 8.06 -2.78 21.18
C LEU A 149 8.81 -3.68 22.19
N LEU A 150 9.46 -4.74 21.72
CA LEU A 150 10.31 -5.60 22.57
C LEU A 150 11.51 -4.81 23.12
N ARG A 151 12.11 -3.97 22.29
CA ARG A 151 13.19 -3.07 22.71
C ARG A 151 12.72 -2.08 23.77
N TYR A 152 11.57 -1.43 23.59
CA TYR A 152 11.02 -0.50 24.59
C TYR A 152 10.83 -1.17 25.93
N LYS A 153 10.34 -2.39 25.93
CA LYS A 153 10.18 -3.20 27.16
C LYS A 153 11.52 -3.50 27.81
N ALA A 154 12.50 -3.93 27.04
CA ALA A 154 13.85 -4.27 27.53
C ALA A 154 14.61 -3.06 28.09
N GLU A 155 14.44 -1.87 27.48
CA GLU A 155 15.01 -0.61 27.94
C GLU A 155 14.25 0.03 29.11
N GLY A 156 13.06 -0.49 29.44
CA GLY A 156 12.20 0.11 30.47
C GLY A 156 11.57 1.45 30.03
N TRP A 157 11.62 1.79 28.71
CA TRP A 157 10.97 2.98 28.20
C TRP A 157 9.46 2.80 28.20
N GLN A 158 8.75 3.77 28.72
CA GLN A 158 7.27 3.79 28.74
C GLN A 158 6.76 5.08 28.07
N PRO A 159 5.78 4.96 27.16
CA PRO A 159 5.17 6.10 26.51
C PRO A 159 4.27 6.91 27.45
N ASP A 160 3.86 8.11 27.06
CA ASP A 160 2.88 8.94 27.77
C ASP A 160 1.43 8.62 27.36
N ARG A 161 1.24 7.91 26.27
CA ARG A 161 -0.04 7.30 25.82
C ARG A 161 0.18 5.85 25.43
N ASP A 162 -0.84 5.02 25.57
CA ASP A 162 -0.73 3.61 25.18
C ASP A 162 -0.36 3.47 23.68
N LEU A 163 0.43 2.45 23.38
CA LEU A 163 0.62 1.97 22.03
C LEU A 163 -0.15 0.65 21.87
N ILE A 164 -0.78 0.49 20.72
CA ILE A 164 -1.41 -0.76 20.33
C ILE A 164 -0.66 -1.26 19.08
N LEU A 165 -0.28 -2.53 19.06
CA LEU A 165 0.15 -3.21 17.85
C LEU A 165 -0.98 -4.12 17.40
N ALA A 166 -1.40 -4.04 16.15
CA ALA A 166 -2.24 -5.04 15.50
C ALA A 166 -1.51 -5.66 14.32
N LEU A 167 -1.36 -6.98 14.34
CA LEU A 167 -0.88 -7.76 13.21
C LEU A 167 -2.06 -8.56 12.66
N THR A 168 -2.45 -8.30 11.42
CA THR A 168 -3.76 -8.69 10.88
C THR A 168 -3.68 -9.71 9.75
N ALA A 169 -4.81 -10.29 9.39
CA ALA A 169 -4.99 -11.29 8.36
C ALA A 169 -5.82 -10.74 7.19
N ASP A 170 -5.67 -11.34 6.00
CA ASP A 170 -6.50 -11.12 4.81
C ASP A 170 -6.55 -9.65 4.30
N GLU A 171 -5.44 -8.91 4.40
CA GLU A 171 -5.29 -7.63 3.72
C GLU A 171 -5.25 -7.84 2.20
N GLU A 172 -4.45 -8.80 1.76
CA GLU A 172 -4.18 -9.15 0.35
C GLU A 172 -5.37 -9.78 -0.38
N GLY A 173 -6.43 -10.04 0.36
CA GLY A 173 -7.69 -10.57 -0.16
C GLY A 173 -8.21 -11.75 0.63
N GLY A 174 -9.51 -11.79 0.79
CA GLY A 174 -10.21 -12.80 1.57
C GLY A 174 -11.59 -12.32 1.98
N ASP A 175 -12.35 -13.21 2.58
CA ASP A 175 -13.71 -12.92 3.04
C ASP A 175 -13.73 -12.56 4.54
N THR A 176 -12.56 -12.52 5.19
CA THR A 176 -12.43 -12.30 6.62
C THR A 176 -11.23 -11.39 6.90
N ASN A 177 -11.25 -10.18 6.32
CA ASN A 177 -10.22 -9.18 6.59
C ASN A 177 -10.13 -8.93 8.10
N GLY A 178 -8.90 -8.98 8.63
CA GLY A 178 -8.63 -8.91 10.06
C GLY A 178 -9.03 -7.60 10.69
N VAL A 179 -8.77 -6.46 10.03
CA VAL A 179 -9.14 -5.14 10.54
C VAL A 179 -10.65 -4.95 10.53
N GLU A 180 -11.35 -5.32 9.44
CA GLU A 180 -12.81 -5.27 9.37
C GLU A 180 -13.43 -6.11 10.49
N TRP A 181 -12.90 -7.32 10.69
CA TRP A 181 -13.39 -8.21 11.75
C TRP A 181 -13.12 -7.68 13.15
N LEU A 182 -11.93 -7.09 13.41
CA LEU A 182 -11.59 -6.47 14.69
C LEU A 182 -12.48 -5.25 14.97
N ILE A 183 -12.77 -4.43 13.98
CA ILE A 183 -13.71 -3.29 14.10
C ILE A 183 -15.09 -3.79 14.53
N ALA A 184 -15.57 -4.86 13.93
CA ALA A 184 -16.92 -5.38 14.19
C ALA A 184 -17.05 -6.09 15.55
N ASN A 185 -15.98 -6.73 16.05
CA ASN A 185 -16.07 -7.64 17.19
C ASN A 185 -15.21 -7.23 18.41
N HIS A 186 -14.17 -6.41 18.21
CA HIS A 186 -13.16 -6.06 19.20
C HIS A 186 -12.68 -4.62 19.07
N ARG A 187 -13.60 -3.70 18.74
CA ARG A 187 -13.29 -2.28 18.52
C ARG A 187 -12.52 -1.65 19.66
N ASP A 188 -12.86 -2.00 20.90
CA ASP A 188 -12.23 -1.51 22.12
C ASP A 188 -10.74 -1.83 22.21
N LEU A 189 -10.29 -2.90 21.56
CA LEU A 189 -8.90 -3.30 21.56
C LEU A 189 -8.03 -2.51 20.54
N ILE A 190 -8.65 -1.91 19.53
CA ILE A 190 -7.96 -1.21 18.45
C ILE A 190 -8.38 0.26 18.29
N ASP A 191 -9.24 0.78 19.19
CA ASP A 191 -9.63 2.20 19.13
C ASP A 191 -8.41 3.09 19.43
N ALA A 192 -8.13 4.03 18.52
CA ALA A 192 -6.92 4.84 18.56
C ALA A 192 -7.20 6.28 18.13
N SER A 193 -6.30 7.20 18.47
CA SER A 193 -6.33 8.58 17.96
C SER A 193 -5.98 8.64 16.48
N TYR A 194 -5.03 7.82 16.06
CA TYR A 194 -4.64 7.60 14.67
C TYR A 194 -3.80 6.32 14.55
N VAL A 195 -3.54 5.92 13.31
CA VAL A 195 -2.84 4.68 12.97
C VAL A 195 -1.59 4.99 12.15
N ILE A 196 -0.50 4.30 12.45
CA ILE A 196 0.68 4.17 11.59
C ILE A 196 0.58 2.81 10.90
N ASN A 197 0.45 2.82 9.59
CA ASN A 197 0.21 1.67 8.73
C ASN A 197 1.25 1.63 7.61
N GLU A 198 1.20 0.58 6.79
CA GLU A 198 1.90 0.48 5.51
C GLU A 198 1.47 1.57 4.50
N GLY A 199 2.10 1.59 3.34
CA GLY A 199 1.70 2.37 2.16
C GLY A 199 2.45 3.67 1.95
N GLY A 200 3.17 4.19 2.93
CA GLY A 200 4.10 5.29 2.77
C GLY A 200 5.54 4.77 2.74
N GLY A 201 6.49 5.66 2.51
CA GLY A 201 7.90 5.30 2.53
C GLY A 201 8.77 6.22 1.69
N GLY A 202 10.06 5.93 1.65
CA GLY A 202 11.03 6.73 0.95
C GLY A 202 11.22 6.30 -0.51
N VAL A 203 11.41 7.28 -1.38
CA VAL A 203 11.73 7.06 -2.79
C VAL A 203 13.21 7.33 -3.02
N LEU A 204 13.88 6.35 -3.63
CA LEU A 204 15.26 6.46 -4.10
C LEU A 204 15.28 6.82 -5.59
N GLY A 205 16.11 7.79 -5.95
CA GLY A 205 16.49 8.06 -7.32
C GLY A 205 17.80 7.36 -7.68
N ARG A 206 17.94 6.93 -8.92
CA ARG A 206 19.18 6.35 -9.45
C ARG A 206 20.06 7.42 -10.08
N GLU A 207 21.34 7.40 -9.77
CA GLU A 207 22.40 8.18 -10.39
C GLU A 207 23.53 7.23 -10.81
N GLY A 208 23.43 6.69 -12.02
CA GLY A 208 24.32 5.61 -12.45
C GLY A 208 24.13 4.35 -11.60
N ALA A 209 25.20 3.88 -10.98
CA ALA A 209 25.17 2.73 -10.05
C ALA A 209 24.70 3.10 -8.63
N ASN A 210 24.65 4.39 -8.29
CA ASN A 210 24.30 4.85 -6.96
C ASN A 210 22.80 5.14 -6.83
N VAL A 211 22.32 5.12 -5.60
CA VAL A 211 20.96 5.54 -5.25
C VAL A 211 21.00 6.59 -4.14
N ARG A 212 20.09 7.56 -4.21
CA ARG A 212 19.96 8.57 -3.16
C ARG A 212 18.49 8.82 -2.81
N PRO A 213 18.18 9.21 -1.57
CA PRO A 213 16.85 9.64 -1.20
C PRO A 213 16.42 10.86 -2.02
N VAL A 214 15.17 10.83 -2.51
CA VAL A 214 14.54 11.94 -3.28
C VAL A 214 13.43 12.60 -2.47
N PHE A 215 12.57 11.81 -1.87
CA PHE A 215 11.52 12.27 -0.95
C PHE A 215 11.06 11.13 -0.06
N LEU A 216 10.39 11.47 1.05
CA LEU A 216 9.63 10.52 1.86
C LEU A 216 8.15 10.80 1.66
N SER A 217 7.32 9.78 1.53
CA SER A 217 5.88 9.92 1.40
C SER A 217 5.14 9.51 2.67
N ILE A 218 4.03 10.21 2.96
CA ILE A 218 3.03 9.80 3.94
C ILE A 218 1.74 9.51 3.18
N GLN A 219 1.28 8.27 3.18
CA GLN A 219 -0.02 7.94 2.61
C GLN A 219 -1.12 8.42 3.56
N ALA A 220 -1.93 9.36 3.11
CA ALA A 220 -3.02 9.95 3.90
C ALA A 220 -4.40 9.70 3.27
N ALA A 221 -4.44 9.14 2.09
CA ALA A 221 -5.66 8.75 1.38
C ALA A 221 -5.40 7.54 0.49
N GLU A 222 -6.48 6.91 0.03
CA GLU A 222 -6.42 5.83 -0.93
C GLU A 222 -7.70 5.78 -1.76
N LYS A 223 -7.59 5.19 -2.96
CA LYS A 223 -8.76 4.87 -3.78
C LYS A 223 -9.40 3.57 -3.31
N VAL A 224 -10.70 3.45 -3.54
CA VAL A 224 -11.45 2.22 -3.24
C VAL A 224 -11.66 1.43 -4.53
N PRO A 225 -11.28 0.15 -4.56
CA PRO A 225 -11.61 -0.73 -5.67
C PRO A 225 -13.12 -1.04 -5.69
N GLU A 226 -13.72 -1.02 -6.87
CA GLU A 226 -15.09 -1.46 -7.10
C GLU A 226 -15.16 -2.19 -8.44
N ASN A 227 -15.87 -3.31 -8.48
CA ASN A 227 -16.04 -4.10 -9.69
C ASN A 227 -17.48 -3.99 -10.21
N PHE A 228 -17.64 -3.48 -11.42
CA PHE A 228 -18.91 -3.46 -12.13
C PHE A 228 -18.94 -4.58 -13.16
N THR A 229 -19.96 -5.44 -13.09
CA THR A 229 -20.21 -6.45 -14.10
C THR A 229 -21.19 -5.89 -15.13
N LEU A 230 -20.75 -5.84 -16.38
CA LEU A 230 -21.59 -5.51 -17.53
C LEU A 230 -22.12 -6.79 -18.14
N THR A 231 -23.43 -6.88 -18.34
CA THR A 231 -24.06 -8.07 -18.94
C THR A 231 -25.01 -7.64 -20.05
N VAL A 232 -24.85 -8.24 -21.22
CA VAL A 232 -25.80 -8.15 -22.34
C VAL A 232 -26.40 -9.52 -22.57
N ARG A 233 -27.74 -9.57 -22.76
CA ARG A 233 -28.47 -10.80 -23.07
C ARG A 233 -29.36 -10.58 -24.29
N ASN A 234 -29.44 -11.61 -25.13
CA ASN A 234 -30.42 -11.66 -26.24
C ASN A 234 -30.89 -13.10 -26.52
N ALA A 235 -31.77 -13.26 -27.48
CA ALA A 235 -32.36 -14.56 -27.79
C ALA A 235 -31.37 -15.59 -28.37
N GLY A 236 -30.25 -15.13 -28.96
CA GLY A 236 -29.36 -16.00 -29.73
C GLY A 236 -29.97 -16.37 -31.08
N GLY A 237 -29.47 -17.43 -31.68
CA GLY A 237 -29.92 -17.96 -33.00
C GLY A 237 -28.83 -18.69 -33.74
N HIS A 238 -29.14 -19.16 -34.95
CA HIS A 238 -28.18 -19.83 -35.82
C HIS A 238 -27.33 -18.80 -36.58
N SER A 239 -26.01 -18.93 -36.58
CA SER A 239 -25.07 -17.95 -37.14
C SER A 239 -25.21 -17.75 -38.66
N SER A 240 -25.80 -18.72 -39.39
CA SER A 240 -26.09 -18.58 -40.82
C SER A 240 -27.23 -17.58 -41.11
N VAL A 241 -27.98 -17.16 -40.09
CA VAL A 241 -29.01 -16.13 -40.16
C VAL A 241 -28.62 -14.99 -39.23
N PRO A 242 -27.73 -14.08 -39.68
CA PRO A 242 -27.21 -13.02 -38.84
C PRO A 242 -28.33 -12.05 -38.46
N LEU A 243 -28.41 -11.74 -37.16
CA LEU A 243 -29.31 -10.74 -36.61
C LEU A 243 -28.54 -9.45 -36.28
N PRO A 244 -29.16 -8.28 -36.44
CA PRO A 244 -28.54 -7.01 -35.99
C PRO A 244 -28.27 -6.99 -34.48
N ASP A 245 -29.11 -7.67 -33.69
CA ASP A 245 -28.98 -7.80 -32.25
C ASP A 245 -27.98 -8.92 -31.90
N ASN A 246 -26.84 -8.54 -31.41
CA ASN A 246 -25.77 -9.46 -31.03
C ASN A 246 -25.11 -9.00 -29.71
N ALA A 247 -25.16 -9.85 -28.69
CA ALA A 247 -24.70 -9.52 -27.36
C ALA A 247 -23.20 -9.12 -27.34
N ILE A 248 -22.35 -9.78 -28.14
CA ILE A 248 -20.94 -9.44 -28.25
C ILE A 248 -20.75 -8.06 -28.87
N TYR A 249 -21.46 -7.72 -29.95
CA TYR A 249 -21.32 -6.44 -30.62
C TYR A 249 -21.82 -5.28 -29.75
N THR A 250 -22.93 -5.47 -29.06
CA THR A 250 -23.49 -4.50 -28.12
C THR A 250 -22.50 -4.20 -26.99
N LEU A 251 -21.96 -5.25 -26.35
CA LEU A 251 -20.98 -5.11 -25.28
C LEU A 251 -19.68 -4.46 -25.78
N ALA A 252 -19.15 -4.89 -26.94
CA ALA A 252 -17.92 -4.34 -27.52
C ALA A 252 -18.05 -2.85 -27.83
N ASN A 253 -19.20 -2.40 -28.37
CA ASN A 253 -19.50 -1.00 -28.61
C ASN A 253 -19.52 -0.19 -27.28
N GLY A 254 -20.12 -0.73 -26.24
CA GLY A 254 -20.10 -0.15 -24.90
C GLY A 254 -18.67 -0.02 -24.35
N LEU A 255 -17.88 -1.09 -24.40
CA LEU A 255 -16.48 -1.08 -23.96
C LEU A 255 -15.62 -0.12 -24.78
N SER A 256 -15.87 0.02 -26.09
CA SER A 256 -15.17 1.00 -26.94
C SER A 256 -15.45 2.45 -26.50
N ARG A 257 -16.69 2.77 -26.11
CA ARG A 257 -17.03 4.08 -25.54
C ARG A 257 -16.35 4.29 -24.18
N LEU A 258 -16.39 3.28 -23.31
CA LEU A 258 -15.73 3.31 -22.00
C LEU A 258 -14.23 3.56 -22.12
N GLY A 259 -13.54 2.87 -23.04
CA GLY A 259 -12.10 3.02 -23.25
C GLY A 259 -11.65 4.40 -23.74
N ARG A 260 -12.56 5.20 -24.31
CA ARG A 260 -12.31 6.58 -24.76
C ARG A 260 -12.64 7.64 -23.70
N PHE A 261 -13.39 7.26 -22.67
CA PHE A 261 -13.79 8.21 -21.64
C PHE A 261 -12.71 8.33 -20.56
N THR A 262 -12.43 9.56 -20.18
CA THR A 262 -11.56 9.89 -19.06
C THR A 262 -12.34 10.71 -18.06
N PHE A 263 -12.33 10.30 -16.78
CA PHE A 263 -12.95 11.09 -15.72
C PHE A 263 -12.35 12.50 -15.64
N PRO A 264 -13.12 13.50 -15.29
CA PRO A 264 -12.59 14.85 -15.03
C PRO A 264 -11.58 14.81 -13.86
N VAL A 265 -10.72 15.81 -13.83
CA VAL A 265 -9.82 16.01 -12.69
C VAL A 265 -10.62 16.30 -11.42
N ALA A 266 -10.30 15.60 -10.35
CA ALA A 266 -10.97 15.73 -9.05
C ALA A 266 -9.91 15.66 -7.93
N LEU A 267 -9.25 16.79 -7.68
CA LEU A 267 -8.26 16.89 -6.61
C LEU A 267 -8.95 16.95 -5.24
N ASN A 268 -8.45 16.14 -4.32
CA ASN A 268 -8.72 16.24 -2.89
C ASN A 268 -7.55 16.93 -2.17
N PRO A 269 -7.66 17.26 -0.87
CA PRO A 269 -6.58 17.92 -0.13
C PRO A 269 -5.23 17.18 -0.20
N VAL A 270 -5.25 15.84 -0.16
CA VAL A 270 -4.03 15.00 -0.22
C VAL A 270 -3.40 15.04 -1.60
N SER A 271 -4.17 14.82 -2.68
CA SER A 271 -3.63 14.86 -4.04
C SER A 271 -3.19 16.27 -4.46
N ARG A 272 -3.86 17.33 -3.96
CA ARG A 272 -3.40 18.71 -4.12
C ARG A 272 -2.04 18.90 -3.46
N GLY A 273 -1.90 18.54 -2.19
CA GLY A 273 -0.63 18.62 -1.45
C GLY A 273 0.47 17.77 -2.11
N PHE A 274 0.11 16.61 -2.67
CA PHE A 274 1.05 15.81 -3.46
C PHE A 274 1.64 16.62 -4.62
N PHE A 275 0.82 17.20 -5.49
CA PHE A 275 1.31 17.93 -6.66
C PHE A 275 2.07 19.20 -6.25
N GLU A 276 1.66 19.90 -5.20
CA GLU A 276 2.39 21.06 -4.65
C GLU A 276 3.80 20.72 -4.19
N GLN A 277 3.94 19.64 -3.41
CA GLN A 277 5.25 19.26 -2.86
C GLN A 277 6.12 18.55 -3.92
N ARG A 278 5.51 17.69 -4.74
CA ARG A 278 6.21 16.95 -5.78
C ARG A 278 6.81 17.88 -6.84
N ALA A 279 6.13 18.98 -7.17
CA ALA A 279 6.62 19.98 -8.09
C ALA A 279 7.97 20.62 -7.68
N LYS A 280 8.40 20.48 -6.43
CA LYS A 280 9.68 21.00 -5.95
C LYS A 280 10.89 20.16 -6.35
N VAL A 281 10.65 18.88 -6.64
CA VAL A 281 11.70 17.87 -6.92
C VAL A 281 11.48 17.11 -8.23
N GLU A 282 10.50 17.53 -9.04
CA GLU A 282 10.17 16.90 -10.31
C GLU A 282 10.87 17.59 -11.48
N ARG A 283 10.91 16.92 -12.64
CA ARG A 283 11.40 17.49 -13.89
C ARG A 283 10.66 18.78 -14.25
N PRO A 284 11.34 19.80 -14.80
CA PRO A 284 10.76 21.16 -14.97
C PRO A 284 9.40 21.17 -15.68
N GLU A 285 9.21 20.36 -16.74
CA GLU A 285 7.99 20.31 -17.53
C GLU A 285 6.81 19.70 -16.77
N PHE A 286 7.06 18.70 -15.92
CA PHE A 286 6.04 18.13 -15.03
C PHE A 286 5.78 19.01 -13.83
N ALA A 287 6.81 19.63 -13.27
CA ALA A 287 6.69 20.60 -12.18
C ALA A 287 5.82 21.79 -12.58
N ALA A 288 5.95 22.28 -13.80
CA ALA A 288 5.09 23.35 -14.33
C ALA A 288 3.63 22.89 -14.44
N ALA A 289 3.38 21.70 -14.99
CA ALA A 289 2.04 21.12 -15.09
C ALA A 289 1.42 20.85 -13.71
N MET A 290 2.21 20.38 -12.73
CA MET A 290 1.74 20.18 -11.35
C MET A 290 1.29 21.51 -10.71
N ARG A 291 2.05 22.57 -10.85
CA ARG A 291 1.64 23.89 -10.35
C ARG A 291 0.40 24.43 -11.06
N ALA A 292 0.30 24.23 -12.38
CA ALA A 292 -0.85 24.69 -13.16
C ALA A 292 -2.13 23.95 -12.75
N ILE A 293 -2.10 22.61 -12.59
CA ILE A 293 -3.28 21.82 -12.21
C ILE A 293 -3.74 22.12 -10.77
N VAL A 294 -2.82 22.44 -9.86
CA VAL A 294 -3.14 22.89 -8.50
C VAL A 294 -3.82 24.26 -8.51
N ALA A 295 -3.32 25.20 -9.32
CA ALA A 295 -3.90 26.53 -9.46
C ALA A 295 -5.28 26.48 -10.15
N ASN A 296 -5.41 25.66 -11.18
CA ASN A 296 -6.65 25.47 -11.95
C ASN A 296 -6.87 24.00 -12.32
N PRO A 297 -7.71 23.26 -11.58
CA PRO A 297 -8.02 21.85 -11.89
C PRO A 297 -8.70 21.64 -13.27
N LEU A 298 -9.16 22.70 -13.92
CA LEU A 298 -9.73 22.63 -15.27
C LEU A 298 -8.71 22.86 -16.38
N ASP A 299 -7.42 23.05 -16.05
CA ASP A 299 -6.35 23.18 -17.03
C ASP A 299 -6.15 21.86 -17.79
N SER A 300 -6.72 21.78 -18.98
CA SER A 300 -6.68 20.59 -19.83
C SER A 300 -5.27 20.27 -20.34
N ALA A 301 -4.43 21.27 -20.57
CA ALA A 301 -3.06 21.08 -21.02
C ALA A 301 -2.20 20.49 -19.90
N ALA A 302 -2.33 21.01 -18.69
CA ALA A 302 -1.66 20.46 -17.51
C ALA A 302 -2.13 19.04 -17.21
N ALA A 303 -3.44 18.79 -17.26
CA ALA A 303 -4.01 17.46 -17.07
C ALA A 303 -3.53 16.46 -18.11
N ALA A 304 -3.46 16.86 -19.40
CA ALA A 304 -2.95 16.02 -20.48
C ALA A 304 -1.47 15.69 -20.27
N LYS A 305 -0.65 16.71 -19.94
CA LYS A 305 0.79 16.49 -19.65
C LYS A 305 0.99 15.52 -18.49
N LEU A 306 0.29 15.71 -17.37
CA LEU A 306 0.42 14.81 -16.22
C LEU A 306 -0.10 13.40 -16.54
N SER A 307 -1.10 13.28 -17.41
CA SER A 307 -1.66 11.98 -17.79
C SER A 307 -0.73 11.13 -18.69
N THR A 308 0.38 11.68 -19.18
CA THR A 308 1.40 10.87 -19.89
C THR A 308 2.19 9.95 -18.95
N GLU A 309 2.14 10.20 -17.63
CA GLU A 309 2.73 9.34 -16.61
C GLU A 309 1.59 8.63 -15.84
N PRO A 310 1.45 7.30 -15.94
CA PRO A 310 0.35 6.56 -15.32
C PRO A 310 0.13 6.83 -13.83
N PRO A 311 1.17 6.97 -12.98
CA PRO A 311 0.98 7.31 -11.57
C PRO A 311 0.30 8.67 -11.38
N TYR A 312 0.69 9.70 -12.14
CA TYR A 312 0.09 11.02 -12.04
C TYR A 312 -1.33 11.04 -12.61
N ALA A 313 -1.57 10.35 -13.74
CA ALA A 313 -2.91 10.16 -14.31
C ALA A 313 -3.87 9.58 -13.27
N SER A 314 -3.43 8.57 -12.53
CA SER A 314 -4.21 7.92 -11.50
C SER A 314 -4.46 8.82 -10.28
N MET A 315 -3.52 9.67 -9.91
CA MET A 315 -3.67 10.63 -8.79
C MET A 315 -4.68 11.75 -9.08
N LEU A 316 -4.91 12.07 -10.36
CA LEU A 316 -5.78 13.17 -10.77
C LEU A 316 -7.29 12.85 -10.61
N ARG A 317 -7.72 11.58 -10.66
CA ARG A 317 -9.13 11.24 -10.89
C ARG A 317 -9.47 9.79 -10.53
N THR A 318 -10.76 9.48 -10.46
CA THR A 318 -11.26 8.09 -10.55
C THR A 318 -10.79 7.47 -11.87
N THR A 319 -10.47 6.19 -11.86
CA THR A 319 -10.03 5.44 -13.05
C THR A 319 -10.80 4.14 -13.17
N TRP A 320 -10.95 3.64 -14.39
CA TRP A 320 -11.52 2.32 -14.66
C TRP A 320 -10.76 1.58 -15.75
N VAL A 321 -10.84 0.24 -15.69
CA VAL A 321 -10.23 -0.66 -16.67
C VAL A 321 -11.13 -1.87 -16.85
N ALA A 322 -11.45 -2.25 -18.09
CA ALA A 322 -12.06 -3.55 -18.36
C ALA A 322 -10.97 -4.63 -18.17
N THR A 323 -11.20 -5.56 -17.25
CA THR A 323 -10.22 -6.58 -16.86
C THR A 323 -10.59 -7.99 -17.30
N MET A 324 -11.87 -8.25 -17.54
CA MET A 324 -12.36 -9.55 -18.00
C MET A 324 -13.43 -9.37 -19.08
N LEU A 325 -13.47 -10.29 -20.04
CA LEU A 325 -14.45 -10.34 -21.12
C LEU A 325 -14.79 -11.80 -21.44
N ALA A 326 -16.07 -12.11 -21.57
CA ALA A 326 -16.57 -13.41 -22.01
C ALA A 326 -17.81 -13.26 -22.88
N GLY A 327 -18.01 -14.18 -23.83
CA GLY A 327 -19.22 -14.18 -24.69
C GLY A 327 -19.26 -15.34 -25.66
N GLY A 328 -20.46 -15.80 -25.98
CA GLY A 328 -20.69 -16.92 -26.85
C GLY A 328 -20.51 -18.28 -26.18
N HIS A 329 -20.99 -19.35 -26.82
CA HIS A 329 -20.91 -20.72 -26.31
C HIS A 329 -20.68 -21.75 -27.42
N ALA A 330 -20.83 -21.36 -28.70
CA ALA A 330 -20.60 -22.23 -29.86
C ALA A 330 -20.26 -21.38 -31.09
N GLU A 331 -19.42 -21.93 -31.99
CA GLU A 331 -18.94 -21.24 -33.19
C GLU A 331 -20.06 -20.92 -34.20
N ASN A 332 -21.12 -21.73 -34.23
CA ASN A 332 -22.25 -21.60 -35.16
C ASN A 332 -23.54 -21.05 -34.53
N ALA A 333 -23.44 -20.43 -33.34
CA ALA A 333 -24.58 -19.85 -32.64
C ALA A 333 -24.36 -18.35 -32.37
N LEU A 334 -25.41 -17.56 -32.47
CA LEU A 334 -25.42 -16.18 -31.99
C LEU A 334 -25.31 -16.18 -30.46
N PRO A 335 -24.47 -15.33 -29.88
CA PRO A 335 -24.24 -15.30 -28.43
C PRO A 335 -25.49 -14.88 -27.67
N GLN A 336 -25.95 -15.71 -26.73
CA GLN A 336 -27.08 -15.37 -25.85
C GLN A 336 -26.66 -14.49 -24.69
N THR A 337 -25.38 -14.47 -24.35
CA THR A 337 -24.85 -13.66 -23.26
C THR A 337 -23.42 -13.20 -23.60
N ALA A 338 -23.14 -11.95 -23.29
CA ALA A 338 -21.78 -11.42 -23.23
C ALA A 338 -21.61 -10.64 -21.93
N THR A 339 -20.45 -10.78 -21.28
CA THR A 339 -20.14 -10.16 -19.99
C THR A 339 -18.76 -9.53 -19.97
N ALA A 340 -18.61 -8.45 -19.22
CA ALA A 340 -17.30 -7.86 -18.92
C ALA A 340 -17.23 -7.44 -17.46
N ASN A 341 -16.04 -7.53 -16.86
CA ASN A 341 -15.73 -6.89 -15.59
C ASN A 341 -15.04 -5.57 -15.84
N VAL A 342 -15.53 -4.50 -15.22
CA VAL A 342 -14.89 -3.18 -15.20
C VAL A 342 -14.43 -2.89 -13.78
N ASN A 343 -13.12 -2.97 -13.55
CA ASN A 343 -12.52 -2.60 -12.27
C ASN A 343 -12.35 -1.09 -12.21
N CYS A 344 -12.99 -0.47 -11.24
CA CYS A 344 -12.87 0.95 -10.94
C CYS A 344 -11.99 1.17 -9.73
N ARG A 345 -11.21 2.25 -9.75
CA ARG A 345 -10.49 2.80 -8.60
C ARG A 345 -11.09 4.16 -8.29
N ILE A 346 -12.05 4.17 -7.39
CA ILE A 346 -12.88 5.35 -7.07
C ILE A 346 -12.08 6.26 -6.14
N ALA A 347 -11.94 7.54 -6.52
CA ALA A 347 -11.30 8.54 -5.67
C ALA A 347 -12.18 8.86 -4.43
N PRO A 348 -11.59 9.31 -3.31
CA PRO A 348 -12.34 9.65 -2.09
C PRO A 348 -13.44 10.70 -2.30
N THR A 349 -13.34 11.49 -3.36
CA THR A 349 -14.31 12.54 -3.74
C THR A 349 -15.56 12.02 -4.44
N SER A 350 -15.65 10.72 -4.73
CA SER A 350 -16.76 10.12 -5.50
C SER A 350 -17.35 8.92 -4.77
N SER A 351 -18.60 8.58 -5.07
CA SER A 351 -19.29 7.37 -4.61
C SER A 351 -19.35 6.28 -5.68
N ALA A 352 -19.68 5.04 -5.29
CA ALA A 352 -19.94 3.95 -6.23
C ALA A 352 -21.19 4.24 -7.08
N ALA A 353 -22.24 4.81 -6.48
CA ALA A 353 -23.46 5.18 -7.17
C ALA A 353 -23.23 6.26 -8.24
N GLU A 354 -22.46 7.32 -7.92
CA GLU A 354 -22.07 8.33 -8.92
C GLU A 354 -21.25 7.73 -10.06
N THR A 355 -20.32 6.82 -9.73
CA THR A 355 -19.49 6.12 -10.72
C THR A 355 -20.34 5.24 -11.63
N GLN A 356 -21.31 4.50 -11.06
CA GLN A 356 -22.27 3.71 -11.83
C GLN A 356 -23.12 4.58 -12.75
N ALA A 357 -23.62 5.73 -12.29
CA ALA A 357 -24.40 6.65 -13.11
C ALA A 357 -23.59 7.19 -14.30
N ILE A 358 -22.31 7.50 -14.09
CA ILE A 358 -21.40 7.89 -15.17
C ILE A 358 -21.20 6.73 -16.14
N LEU A 359 -20.97 5.51 -15.64
CA LEU A 359 -20.80 4.31 -16.45
C LEU A 359 -22.04 4.06 -17.33
N THR A 360 -23.23 4.12 -16.77
CA THR A 360 -24.51 3.99 -17.50
C THR A 360 -24.61 5.00 -18.65
N ARG A 361 -24.29 6.27 -18.36
CA ARG A 361 -24.33 7.34 -19.37
C ARG A 361 -23.33 7.11 -20.50
N ILE A 362 -22.11 6.63 -20.20
CA ILE A 362 -21.06 6.41 -21.19
C ILE A 362 -21.34 5.17 -22.05
N LEU A 363 -21.88 4.12 -21.44
CA LEU A 363 -22.29 2.92 -22.18
C LEU A 363 -23.39 3.25 -23.18
N ALA A 364 -24.27 4.21 -22.87
CA ALA A 364 -25.31 4.75 -23.77
C ALA A 364 -26.14 3.66 -24.48
N ASP A 365 -26.44 2.58 -23.77
CA ASP A 365 -27.19 1.42 -24.27
C ASP A 365 -27.90 0.72 -23.10
N THR A 366 -29.21 0.75 -23.09
CA THR A 366 -30.03 0.20 -21.99
C THR A 366 -30.08 -1.33 -21.96
N SER A 367 -29.63 -2.00 -23.03
CA SER A 367 -29.48 -3.47 -23.04
C SER A 367 -28.24 -3.96 -22.26
N ILE A 368 -27.31 -3.05 -21.91
CA ILE A 368 -26.17 -3.36 -21.07
C ILE A 368 -26.60 -3.18 -19.60
N VAL A 369 -26.86 -4.28 -18.94
CA VAL A 369 -27.18 -4.31 -17.50
C VAL A 369 -25.89 -4.18 -16.69
N ILE A 370 -25.85 -3.20 -15.77
CA ILE A 370 -24.73 -2.96 -14.88
C ILE A 370 -25.10 -3.49 -13.50
N THR A 371 -24.31 -4.40 -12.97
CA THR A 371 -24.43 -4.87 -11.58
C THR A 371 -23.09 -4.75 -10.88
N PHE A 372 -23.12 -4.55 -9.57
CA PHE A 372 -21.97 -4.68 -8.69
C PHE A 372 -22.40 -5.43 -7.45
N ALA A 373 -21.52 -6.25 -6.91
CA ALA A 373 -21.69 -6.87 -5.60
C ALA A 373 -21.56 -5.77 -4.54
N ASP A 374 -21.98 -6.03 -3.31
CA ASP A 374 -21.91 -5.08 -2.19
C ASP A 374 -20.83 -4.01 -2.35
N SER A 375 -21.24 -2.75 -2.53
CA SER A 375 -20.30 -1.66 -2.74
C SER A 375 -19.38 -1.49 -1.55
N ILE A 376 -18.11 -1.81 -1.74
CA ILE A 376 -17.06 -1.58 -0.74
C ILE A 376 -16.99 -0.09 -0.41
N ARG A 377 -17.16 0.77 -1.42
CA ARG A 377 -17.08 2.22 -1.26
C ARG A 377 -18.20 2.79 -0.37
N GLU A 378 -19.40 2.22 -0.43
CA GLU A 378 -20.52 2.66 0.38
C GLU A 378 -20.49 2.11 1.79
N ARG A 379 -20.00 0.86 1.95
CA ARG A 379 -19.73 0.27 3.26
C ARG A 379 -18.58 0.98 3.99
N PHE A 380 -17.56 1.41 3.24
CA PHE A 380 -16.33 1.99 3.79
C PHE A 380 -16.00 3.31 3.08
N PRO A 381 -16.79 4.38 3.33
CA PRO A 381 -16.48 5.71 2.78
C PRO A 381 -15.12 6.17 3.31
N THR A 382 -14.18 6.44 2.41
CA THR A 382 -12.85 6.91 2.81
C THR A 382 -12.80 8.44 2.86
N SER A 383 -12.02 8.98 3.80
CA SER A 383 -11.67 10.39 3.83
C SER A 383 -10.32 10.63 3.13
N ALA A 384 -10.07 11.86 2.77
CA ALA A 384 -8.79 12.33 2.25
C ALA A 384 -8.34 13.53 3.10
N ASP A 385 -8.32 13.33 4.41
CA ASP A 385 -7.94 14.37 5.36
C ASP A 385 -6.43 14.61 5.33
N PRO A 386 -5.98 15.86 5.50
CA PRO A 386 -4.57 16.16 5.61
C PRO A 386 -3.91 15.37 6.74
N VAL A 387 -2.60 15.15 6.60
CA VAL A 387 -1.81 14.55 7.70
C VAL A 387 -1.89 15.47 8.92
N ILE A 388 -2.19 14.87 10.10
CA ILE A 388 -2.26 15.64 11.35
C ILE A 388 -0.92 16.35 11.62
N PRO A 389 -0.95 17.60 12.11
CA PRO A 389 0.27 18.43 12.29
C PRO A 389 1.34 17.76 13.15
N GLU A 390 0.94 17.09 14.24
CA GLU A 390 1.86 16.35 15.13
C GLU A 390 2.69 15.32 14.35
N LEU A 391 2.04 14.47 13.57
CA LEU A 391 2.71 13.42 12.79
C LEU A 391 3.55 14.03 11.66
N LEU A 392 3.00 15.01 10.94
CA LEU A 392 3.70 15.66 9.82
C LEU A 392 5.00 16.34 10.29
N SER A 393 4.95 17.05 11.43
CA SER A 393 6.14 17.69 12.02
C SER A 393 7.16 16.65 12.43
N ALA A 394 6.74 15.61 13.17
CA ALA A 394 7.63 14.54 13.61
C ALA A 394 8.33 13.85 12.43
N VAL A 395 7.57 13.46 11.40
CA VAL A 395 8.12 12.82 10.19
C VAL A 395 9.06 13.77 9.44
N THR A 396 8.72 15.06 9.31
CA THR A 396 9.54 16.05 8.59
C THR A 396 10.90 16.23 9.28
N ASP A 397 10.89 16.40 10.59
CA ASP A 397 12.12 16.63 11.37
C ASP A 397 13.04 15.39 11.35
N LEU A 398 12.46 14.18 11.53
CA LEU A 398 13.20 12.94 11.48
C LEU A 398 13.74 12.66 10.07
N THR A 399 12.97 12.95 9.03
CA THR A 399 13.41 12.86 7.64
C THR A 399 14.63 13.73 7.40
N LYS A 400 14.58 14.99 7.84
CA LYS A 400 15.72 15.91 7.72
C LYS A 400 16.95 15.43 8.48
N GLN A 401 16.75 14.90 9.69
CA GLN A 401 17.84 14.40 10.55
C GLN A 401 18.51 13.15 9.97
N MET A 402 17.74 12.19 9.46
CA MET A 402 18.24 10.88 9.07
C MET A 402 18.59 10.75 7.58
N PHE A 403 17.87 11.47 6.72
CA PHE A 403 17.94 11.32 5.25
C PHE A 403 18.31 12.61 4.51
N GLY A 404 18.55 13.71 5.25
CA GLY A 404 18.90 15.00 4.68
C GLY A 404 17.69 15.83 4.29
N ASN A 405 17.94 16.94 3.61
CA ASN A 405 16.90 17.94 3.29
C ASN A 405 16.06 17.51 2.07
N ILE A 406 15.37 16.38 2.19
CA ILE A 406 14.41 15.89 1.19
C ILE A 406 12.97 16.25 1.64
N PRO A 407 12.02 16.51 0.71
CA PRO A 407 10.65 16.82 1.09
C PRO A 407 9.91 15.60 1.63
N VAL A 408 8.96 15.88 2.54
CA VAL A 408 7.91 14.94 2.95
C VAL A 408 6.67 15.25 2.13
N ILE A 409 6.13 14.26 1.43
CA ILE A 409 5.06 14.43 0.45
C ILE A 409 3.84 13.60 0.85
N PRO A 410 2.65 14.21 1.08
CA PRO A 410 1.42 13.46 1.26
C PRO A 410 1.05 12.75 -0.04
N VAL A 411 0.62 11.50 0.03
CA VAL A 411 0.22 10.71 -1.14
C VAL A 411 -1.15 10.07 -0.95
N MET A 412 -1.87 9.93 -2.05
CA MET A 412 -3.05 9.10 -2.14
C MET A 412 -2.66 7.81 -2.86
N SER A 413 -2.80 6.66 -2.21
CA SER A 413 -2.58 5.38 -2.88
C SER A 413 -3.60 5.16 -3.99
N THR A 414 -3.15 4.59 -5.09
CA THR A 414 -4.03 4.12 -6.18
C THR A 414 -4.52 2.70 -5.93
N GLY A 415 -3.86 1.97 -5.01
CA GLY A 415 -4.32 0.73 -4.40
C GLY A 415 -5.21 0.99 -3.18
N ALA A 416 -5.43 -0.04 -2.38
CA ALA A 416 -6.13 0.03 -1.10
C ALA A 416 -5.32 -0.72 -0.06
N THR A 417 -5.49 -0.36 1.21
CA THR A 417 -4.88 -1.00 2.38
C THR A 417 -5.94 -1.25 3.45
N ASP A 418 -5.58 -1.92 4.53
CA ASP A 418 -6.42 -2.03 5.73
C ASP A 418 -6.85 -0.67 6.31
N GLY A 419 -6.12 0.39 5.97
CA GLY A 419 -6.43 1.75 6.38
C GLY A 419 -7.82 2.23 5.99
N ARG A 420 -8.40 1.73 4.90
CA ARG A 420 -9.77 2.08 4.45
C ARG A 420 -10.83 1.77 5.50
N PHE A 421 -10.72 0.62 6.18
CA PHE A 421 -11.68 0.19 7.18
C PHE A 421 -11.65 1.09 8.42
N LEU A 422 -10.47 1.50 8.85
CA LEU A 422 -10.27 2.36 10.02
C LEU A 422 -10.72 3.80 9.73
N ARG A 423 -10.38 4.36 8.55
CA ARG A 423 -10.88 5.68 8.12
C ARG A 423 -12.39 5.72 8.04
N ALA A 424 -13.03 4.64 7.57
CA ALA A 424 -14.50 4.54 7.48
C ALA A 424 -15.20 4.64 8.83
N VAL A 425 -14.52 4.27 9.92
CA VAL A 425 -15.05 4.38 11.30
C VAL A 425 -14.44 5.55 12.07
N GLY A 426 -13.85 6.52 11.36
CA GLY A 426 -13.37 7.78 11.91
C GLY A 426 -12.01 7.71 12.61
N ILE A 427 -11.19 6.68 12.34
CA ILE A 427 -9.81 6.63 12.84
C ILE A 427 -8.86 7.03 11.71
N PRO A 428 -8.20 8.20 11.78
CA PRO A 428 -7.21 8.63 10.79
C PRO A 428 -6.09 7.61 10.67
N THR A 429 -5.75 7.22 9.45
CA THR A 429 -4.73 6.20 9.18
C THR A 429 -3.72 6.72 8.19
N TYR A 430 -2.44 6.61 8.55
CA TYR A 430 -1.33 7.14 7.77
C TYR A 430 -0.30 6.05 7.48
N GLY A 431 0.02 5.86 6.20
CA GLY A 431 1.14 5.01 5.80
C GLY A 431 2.45 5.77 5.92
N VAL A 432 3.35 5.30 6.77
CA VAL A 432 4.69 5.87 6.92
C VAL A 432 5.66 4.84 7.49
N SER A 433 6.82 4.64 6.87
CA SER A 433 7.72 3.56 7.27
C SER A 433 9.19 3.95 7.42
N GLY A 434 9.68 4.99 6.75
CA GLY A 434 11.11 5.27 6.65
C GLY A 434 11.90 4.23 5.83
N ILE A 435 11.21 3.28 5.19
CA ILE A 435 11.77 2.29 4.27
C ILE A 435 11.88 2.91 2.88
N PHE A 436 13.07 2.91 2.30
CA PHE A 436 13.34 3.51 0.99
C PHE A 436 13.50 2.47 -0.10
N SER A 437 12.88 2.68 -1.26
CA SER A 437 13.05 1.83 -2.44
C SER A 437 13.13 2.65 -3.73
N VAL A 438 13.73 2.07 -4.76
CA VAL A 438 13.59 2.58 -6.12
C VAL A 438 12.23 2.09 -6.64
N PRO A 439 11.44 2.93 -7.33
CA PRO A 439 10.15 2.51 -7.86
C PRO A 439 10.24 1.22 -8.70
N GLY A 440 9.41 0.24 -8.37
CA GLY A 440 9.37 -1.09 -9.00
C GLY A 440 10.49 -2.06 -8.60
N GLU A 441 11.41 -1.68 -7.71
CA GLU A 441 12.55 -2.54 -7.32
C GLU A 441 12.16 -3.68 -6.38
N THR A 442 11.18 -3.46 -5.51
CA THR A 442 10.75 -4.44 -4.50
C THR A 442 10.12 -5.67 -5.12
N ASN A 443 9.51 -5.51 -6.28
CA ASN A 443 8.76 -6.55 -6.98
C ASN A 443 7.69 -7.22 -6.11
N SER A 444 7.03 -6.43 -5.22
CA SER A 444 5.90 -6.88 -4.41
C SER A 444 4.86 -7.57 -5.29
N HIS A 445 4.25 -8.65 -4.82
CA HIS A 445 3.36 -9.56 -5.56
C HIS A 445 4.03 -10.33 -6.71
N GLY A 446 5.27 -10.02 -7.08
CA GLY A 446 6.03 -10.70 -8.13
C GLY A 446 6.92 -11.84 -7.61
N ARG A 447 7.72 -12.42 -8.51
CA ARG A 447 8.80 -13.37 -8.16
C ARG A 447 9.98 -12.60 -7.58
N ASP A 448 10.76 -13.25 -6.70
CA ASP A 448 11.93 -12.63 -6.09
C ASP A 448 11.64 -11.26 -5.44
N GLU A 449 10.51 -11.20 -4.76
CA GLU A 449 10.19 -10.05 -3.92
C GLU A 449 11.35 -9.78 -2.98
N LYS A 450 11.72 -8.49 -2.84
CA LYS A 450 12.93 -8.12 -2.10
C LYS A 450 12.84 -6.74 -1.48
N LEU A 451 13.61 -6.57 -0.41
CA LEU A 451 13.80 -5.31 0.28
C LEU A 451 15.28 -5.03 0.47
N ARG A 452 15.72 -3.78 0.26
CA ARG A 452 17.11 -3.40 0.55
C ARG A 452 17.42 -3.60 2.03
N THR A 453 18.52 -4.30 2.33
CA THR A 453 19.01 -4.51 3.71
C THR A 453 19.17 -3.19 4.46
N LYS A 454 19.78 -2.19 3.81
CA LYS A 454 19.92 -0.84 4.38
C LYS A 454 18.56 -0.22 4.70
N SER A 455 17.58 -0.33 3.80
CA SER A 455 16.27 0.29 3.96
C SER A 455 15.47 -0.34 5.10
N PHE A 456 15.61 -1.64 5.34
CA PHE A 456 15.03 -2.31 6.49
C PHE A 456 15.54 -1.73 7.81
N TYR A 457 16.87 -1.57 7.94
CA TYR A 457 17.46 -1.02 9.17
C TYR A 457 17.24 0.50 9.30
N ASP A 458 17.18 1.23 8.20
CA ASP A 458 16.79 2.64 8.23
C ASP A 458 15.34 2.81 8.70
N GLY A 459 14.41 1.96 8.21
CA GLY A 459 13.01 1.90 8.65
C GLY A 459 12.89 1.52 10.13
N LEU A 460 13.69 0.53 10.60
CA LEU A 460 13.74 0.15 12.00
C LEU A 460 14.09 1.34 12.91
N ALA A 461 15.14 2.08 12.55
CA ALA A 461 15.60 3.24 13.32
C ALA A 461 14.62 4.43 13.20
N PHE A 462 14.04 4.65 12.00
CA PHE A 462 13.10 5.73 11.76
C PHE A 462 11.81 5.54 12.55
N LEU A 463 11.21 4.34 12.50
CA LEU A 463 9.97 4.03 13.22
C LEU A 463 10.18 3.98 14.74
N ASP A 464 11.35 3.54 15.23
CA ASP A 464 11.72 3.68 16.65
C ASP A 464 11.68 5.15 17.08
N ALA A 465 12.39 6.01 16.35
CA ALA A 465 12.45 7.44 16.64
C ALA A 465 11.08 8.13 16.50
N LEU A 466 10.29 7.76 15.48
CA LEU A 466 8.96 8.31 15.27
C LEU A 466 8.01 7.98 16.42
N VAL A 467 7.92 6.69 16.78
CA VAL A 467 7.04 6.23 17.87
C VAL A 467 7.42 6.91 19.20
N ARG A 468 8.71 6.98 19.52
CA ARG A 468 9.17 7.69 20.74
C ARG A 468 8.78 9.17 20.73
N ARG A 469 8.85 9.82 19.57
CA ARG A 469 8.54 11.24 19.45
C ARG A 469 7.04 11.56 19.57
N VAL A 470 6.18 10.70 19.03
CA VAL A 470 4.73 10.93 19.04
C VAL A 470 4.00 10.31 20.25
N ALA A 471 4.64 9.40 20.95
CA ALA A 471 4.07 8.74 22.13
C ALA A 471 4.80 9.08 23.44
N GLY A 472 5.96 9.75 23.40
CA GLY A 472 6.70 10.24 24.55
C GLY A 472 6.84 11.76 24.52
N ARG A 473 6.88 12.40 25.70
CA ARG A 473 7.22 13.82 25.89
C ARG A 473 8.57 13.97 26.53
#